data_99632f36898035c4b63ee8ef16533210
#
_entry.id   99632f36898035c4b63ee8ef16533210
#
_cell.length_a   1.000
_cell.length_b   1.000
_cell.length_c   1.000
_cell.angle_alpha   90.00
_cell.angle_beta   90.00
_cell.angle_gamma   90.00
#
_symmetry.space_group_name_H-M   'P 1'
#
loop_
_entity.id
_entity.type
_entity.pdbx_description
1 polymer ?
#
loop_
_entity_poly.entity_id
_entity_poly.type
_entity_poly.pdbx_seq_one_letter_code
_entity_poly.pdbx_strand_id
1 'polypeptide(L)'
;MAEELSETPKDVDEAVADAGDQPIKQRKNGLYPALSDELAENMTQGWADTELHDLQPIEQAAETAGRRAALSARFPGERLVVPAGNLKTRSNDTEYAFRSSVEYAYLTGDQTEDGVLVLEPTEAGHEATIYLLPRSDRENGEFWLDGQGELWVGRRHSLAEAEQLLGLPAKDVRELAGALAEATGPVRVVRGYDAGIEAALADKVTAERDEELKVFLSEARLVKDAFEVRELQKAVDSTVRGFEDVVRVLDKAEATSERYIEGTFFLRARVEGNDIGYGSICAAGPHATTLHWVRNNGQVRSGDLLLLDAGV
;
A
#
# COMPACT_ATOMS: atom_id res chain seq x y z
N MET A 1 -39.48 -20.71 -21.10
CA MET A 1 -39.22 -19.41 -20.47
C MET A 1 -37.93 -19.55 -19.67
N ALA A 2 -36.83 -19.33 -20.36
CA ALA A 2 -35.49 -19.25 -19.79
C ALA A 2 -34.63 -18.53 -20.83
N GLU A 3 -34.86 -17.26 -20.98
CA GLU A 3 -34.04 -16.31 -21.72
C GLU A 3 -33.89 -15.07 -20.82
N GLU A 4 -32.72 -14.50 -20.84
CA GLU A 4 -32.26 -13.32 -20.08
C GLU A 4 -31.52 -13.61 -18.77
N LEU A 5 -30.31 -14.12 -18.88
CA LEU A 5 -29.19 -13.83 -17.97
C LEU A 5 -27.88 -14.01 -18.75
N SER A 6 -27.61 -13.11 -19.67
CA SER A 6 -26.26 -12.95 -20.26
C SER A 6 -25.99 -11.47 -20.49
N GLU A 7 -25.95 -10.69 -19.41
CA GLU A 7 -25.11 -9.51 -19.40
C GLU A 7 -23.79 -9.92 -18.75
N THR A 8 -22.75 -10.00 -19.57
CA THR A 8 -21.37 -10.02 -19.11
C THR A 8 -21.17 -8.82 -18.16
N PRO A 9 -20.52 -8.98 -17.01
CA PRO A 9 -20.14 -7.83 -16.19
C PRO A 9 -19.29 -6.91 -17.09
N LYS A 10 -19.78 -5.69 -17.33
CA LYS A 10 -18.94 -4.62 -17.86
C LYS A 10 -17.75 -4.50 -16.94
N ASP A 11 -16.56 -4.35 -17.52
CA ASP A 11 -15.32 -4.18 -16.80
C ASP A 11 -15.51 -3.19 -15.66
N VAL A 12 -15.25 -3.64 -14.44
CA VAL A 12 -15.40 -2.84 -13.23
C VAL A 12 -14.47 -1.63 -13.30
N ASP A 13 -13.32 -1.79 -13.96
CA ASP A 13 -12.31 -0.74 -14.14
C ASP A 13 -12.78 0.39 -15.08
N GLU A 14 -13.59 0.09 -16.10
CA GLU A 14 -14.17 1.11 -16.98
C GLU A 14 -15.29 1.90 -16.26
N ALA A 15 -15.99 1.26 -15.32
CA ALA A 15 -17.02 1.92 -14.51
C ALA A 15 -16.43 2.80 -13.41
N VAL A 16 -15.24 2.48 -12.88
CA VAL A 16 -14.54 3.26 -11.85
C VAL A 16 -13.90 4.51 -12.46
N ALA A 17 -13.26 4.40 -13.64
CA ALA A 17 -12.67 5.55 -14.33
C ALA A 17 -13.70 6.62 -14.72
N ASP A 18 -14.94 6.22 -15.05
CA ASP A 18 -16.04 7.14 -15.42
C ASP A 18 -16.74 7.75 -14.18
N ALA A 19 -16.47 7.22 -13.01
CA ALA A 19 -17.18 7.59 -11.77
C ALA A 19 -16.63 8.89 -11.13
N GLY A 20 -15.34 9.19 -11.27
CA GLY A 20 -14.69 10.33 -10.62
C GLY A 20 -15.19 11.70 -11.06
N ASP A 21 -15.48 11.88 -12.34
CA ASP A 21 -15.82 13.18 -12.93
C ASP A 21 -17.32 13.49 -12.99
N GLN A 22 -18.20 12.58 -12.54
CA GLN A 22 -19.62 12.81 -12.60
C GLN A 22 -20.14 13.54 -11.35
N PRO A 23 -20.97 14.60 -11.53
CA PRO A 23 -21.64 15.25 -10.40
C PRO A 23 -22.47 14.24 -9.60
N ILE A 24 -22.55 14.43 -8.28
CA ILE A 24 -23.34 13.58 -7.35
C ILE A 24 -24.74 13.27 -7.88
N LYS A 25 -25.35 14.22 -8.58
CA LYS A 25 -26.71 14.12 -9.15
C LYS A 25 -26.88 13.07 -10.25
N GLN A 26 -25.81 12.68 -10.94
CA GLN A 26 -25.90 11.87 -12.15
C GLN A 26 -25.56 10.39 -11.93
N ARG A 27 -25.05 10.03 -10.78
CA ARG A 27 -24.71 8.63 -10.50
C ARG A 27 -25.93 7.76 -10.26
N LYS A 28 -26.15 6.86 -11.20
CA LYS A 28 -27.05 5.71 -11.06
C LYS A 28 -26.22 4.46 -10.80
N ASN A 29 -25.66 4.30 -9.61
CA ASN A 29 -25.27 2.95 -9.22
C ASN A 29 -26.47 2.31 -8.51
N GLY A 30 -26.78 1.05 -8.82
CA GLY A 30 -27.97 0.37 -8.31
C GLY A 30 -28.01 0.13 -6.79
N LEU A 31 -27.03 0.62 -6.03
CA LEU A 31 -26.91 0.46 -4.59
C LEU A 31 -27.48 1.65 -3.80
N TYR A 32 -27.58 2.84 -4.40
CA TYR A 32 -28.04 4.03 -3.71
C TYR A 32 -29.20 4.70 -4.48
N PRO A 33 -30.26 5.14 -3.77
CA PRO A 33 -31.33 5.89 -4.41
C PRO A 33 -30.79 7.19 -5.02
N ALA A 34 -31.38 7.62 -6.11
CA ALA A 34 -31.06 8.91 -6.71
C ALA A 34 -31.28 10.02 -5.65
N LEU A 35 -30.25 10.82 -5.40
CA LEU A 35 -30.35 11.97 -4.51
C LEU A 35 -31.21 13.06 -5.15
N SER A 36 -32.03 13.74 -4.35
CA SER A 36 -32.68 14.96 -4.80
C SER A 36 -31.66 16.06 -5.00
N ASP A 37 -31.94 17.00 -5.91
CA ASP A 37 -31.05 18.13 -6.15
C ASP A 37 -30.79 18.94 -4.88
N GLU A 38 -31.81 19.16 -4.07
CA GLU A 38 -31.73 19.87 -2.80
C GLU A 38 -30.83 19.14 -1.78
N LEU A 39 -30.94 17.82 -1.70
CA LEU A 39 -30.06 17.04 -0.80
C LEU A 39 -28.61 17.05 -1.28
N ALA A 40 -28.38 16.87 -2.58
CA ALA A 40 -27.03 16.91 -3.15
C ALA A 40 -26.36 18.29 -2.92
N GLU A 41 -27.10 19.38 -3.08
CA GLU A 41 -26.61 20.74 -2.81
C GLU A 41 -26.29 20.94 -1.32
N ASN A 42 -27.16 20.46 -0.41
CA ASN A 42 -26.88 20.53 1.02
C ASN A 42 -25.64 19.71 1.44
N MET A 43 -25.41 18.57 0.83
CA MET A 43 -24.26 17.71 1.15
C MET A 43 -22.91 18.37 0.80
N THR A 44 -22.87 19.24 -0.19
CA THR A 44 -21.63 19.92 -0.61
C THR A 44 -21.32 21.19 0.18
N GLN A 45 -22.24 21.66 1.03
CA GLN A 45 -22.11 22.94 1.75
C GLN A 45 -21.71 22.75 3.22
N GLY A 46 -21.12 23.79 3.79
CA GLY A 46 -20.85 23.90 5.23
C GLY A 46 -19.65 23.09 5.74
N TRP A 47 -18.84 22.57 4.86
CA TRP A 47 -17.63 21.87 5.24
C TRP A 47 -16.51 22.85 5.59
N ALA A 48 -15.77 22.54 6.66
CA ALA A 48 -14.54 23.27 6.98
C ALA A 48 -13.45 22.95 5.95
N ASP A 49 -12.55 23.91 5.75
CA ASP A 49 -11.28 23.62 5.11
C ASP A 49 -10.48 22.65 6.00
N THR A 50 -10.02 21.58 5.39
CA THR A 50 -9.25 20.54 6.07
C THR A 50 -7.87 20.36 5.45
N GLU A 51 -7.41 21.29 4.60
CA GLU A 51 -6.04 21.31 4.08
C GLU A 51 -5.08 21.48 5.27
N LEU A 52 -4.02 20.66 5.30
CA LEU A 52 -2.99 20.73 6.31
C LEU A 52 -1.87 21.65 5.83
N HIS A 53 -1.47 22.59 6.69
CA HIS A 53 -0.40 23.52 6.41
C HIS A 53 0.79 23.25 7.35
N ASP A 54 1.97 23.67 6.93
CA ASP A 54 3.20 23.58 7.73
C ASP A 54 3.58 22.14 8.14
N LEU A 55 3.27 21.17 7.28
CA LEU A 55 3.66 19.79 7.49
C LEU A 55 5.19 19.65 7.48
N GLN A 56 5.71 18.89 8.43
CA GLN A 56 7.13 18.56 8.43
C GLN A 56 7.38 17.34 7.57
N PRO A 57 8.49 17.28 6.83
CA PRO A 57 8.89 16.09 6.10
C PRO A 57 8.93 14.87 7.03
N ILE A 58 8.58 13.71 6.50
CA ILE A 58 8.74 12.45 7.21
C ILE A 58 10.21 12.22 7.59
N GLU A 59 10.45 11.53 8.70
CA GLU A 59 11.80 11.32 9.23
C GLU A 59 12.77 10.74 8.19
N GLN A 60 12.28 9.87 7.30
CA GLN A 60 13.11 9.19 6.28
C GLN A 60 13.28 9.98 4.97
N ALA A 61 12.75 11.20 4.84
CA ALA A 61 12.77 11.94 3.57
C ALA A 61 14.20 12.21 3.06
N ALA A 62 15.14 12.46 3.96
CA ALA A 62 16.54 12.67 3.59
C ALA A 62 17.20 11.39 3.05
N GLU A 63 16.97 10.25 3.71
CA GLU A 63 17.49 8.96 3.30
C GLU A 63 16.89 8.52 1.96
N THR A 64 15.60 8.68 1.75
CA THR A 64 14.95 8.36 0.47
C THR A 64 15.52 9.18 -0.68
N ALA A 65 15.87 10.43 -0.46
CA ALA A 65 16.54 11.27 -1.46
C ALA A 65 17.92 10.68 -1.85
N GLY A 66 18.71 10.25 -0.87
CA GLY A 66 19.99 9.58 -1.10
C GLY A 66 19.85 8.27 -1.88
N ARG A 67 18.83 7.47 -1.55
CA ARG A 67 18.50 6.21 -2.22
C ARG A 67 18.11 6.44 -3.69
N ARG A 68 17.28 7.45 -3.97
CA ARG A 68 16.94 7.86 -5.35
C ARG A 68 18.16 8.37 -6.13
N ALA A 69 19.06 9.09 -5.48
CA ALA A 69 20.31 9.55 -6.12
C ALA A 69 21.22 8.36 -6.52
N ALA A 70 21.33 7.36 -5.67
CA ALA A 70 22.08 6.13 -5.98
C ALA A 70 21.46 5.36 -7.15
N LEU A 71 20.12 5.24 -7.17
CA LEU A 71 19.37 4.63 -8.27
C LEU A 71 19.57 5.41 -9.58
N SER A 72 19.48 6.73 -9.54
CA SER A 72 19.71 7.62 -10.67
C SER A 72 21.13 7.44 -11.27
N ALA A 73 22.12 7.37 -10.43
CA ALA A 73 23.51 7.17 -10.88
C ALA A 73 23.73 5.81 -11.55
N ARG A 74 22.94 4.80 -11.20
CA ARG A 74 23.06 3.42 -11.74
C ARG A 74 22.47 3.27 -13.14
N PHE A 75 21.40 4.01 -13.46
CA PHE A 75 20.65 3.87 -14.71
C PHE A 75 20.52 5.22 -15.45
N PRO A 76 21.65 5.87 -15.83
CA PRO A 76 21.59 7.19 -16.45
C PRO A 76 20.89 7.13 -17.80
N GLY A 77 20.02 8.12 -18.07
CA GLY A 77 19.33 8.26 -19.34
C GLY A 77 18.16 7.29 -19.56
N GLU A 78 17.78 6.49 -18.55
CA GLU A 78 16.66 5.57 -18.63
C GLU A 78 15.51 6.03 -17.70
N ARG A 79 14.28 6.04 -18.18
CA ARG A 79 13.12 6.28 -17.31
C ARG A 79 12.92 5.09 -16.38
N LEU A 80 12.70 5.36 -15.08
CA LEU A 80 12.48 4.32 -14.10
C LEU A 80 11.09 4.48 -13.49
N VAL A 81 10.31 3.39 -13.49
CA VAL A 81 8.92 3.37 -13.00
C VAL A 81 8.81 2.37 -11.86
N VAL A 82 8.40 2.83 -10.69
CA VAL A 82 8.31 2.01 -9.47
C VAL A 82 6.93 2.16 -8.86
N PRO A 83 6.00 1.22 -9.12
CA PRO A 83 4.65 1.25 -8.56
C PRO A 83 4.62 0.76 -7.10
N ALA A 84 3.71 1.33 -6.31
CA ALA A 84 3.36 0.83 -4.98
C ALA A 84 2.61 -0.51 -5.06
N GLY A 85 1.76 -0.64 -6.04
CA GLY A 85 0.80 -1.73 -6.23
C GLY A 85 -0.62 -1.30 -5.92
N ASN A 86 -1.56 -2.18 -6.24
CA ASN A 86 -2.98 -1.92 -6.16
C ASN A 86 -3.63 -2.69 -5.00
N LEU A 87 -4.75 -2.17 -4.49
CA LEU A 87 -5.63 -2.90 -3.57
C LEU A 87 -6.12 -4.20 -4.21
N LYS A 88 -6.33 -5.22 -3.39
CA LYS A 88 -6.87 -6.52 -3.82
C LYS A 88 -8.14 -6.81 -3.04
N THR A 89 -9.25 -6.91 -3.75
CA THR A 89 -10.53 -7.25 -3.15
C THR A 89 -10.45 -8.61 -2.48
N ARG A 90 -10.83 -8.66 -1.21
CA ARG A 90 -11.00 -9.88 -0.44
C ARG A 90 -12.41 -10.44 -0.65
N SER A 91 -13.42 -9.61 -0.47
CA SER A 91 -14.83 -9.97 -0.69
C SER A 91 -15.72 -8.74 -0.63
N ASN A 92 -16.66 -8.61 -1.55
CA ASN A 92 -17.61 -7.49 -1.65
C ASN A 92 -16.90 -6.12 -1.65
N ASP A 93 -17.12 -5.33 -0.59
CA ASP A 93 -16.57 -4.00 -0.33
C ASP A 93 -15.37 -4.01 0.63
N THR A 94 -14.71 -5.16 0.79
CA THR A 94 -13.59 -5.33 1.71
C THR A 94 -12.35 -5.79 0.95
N GLU A 95 -11.25 -5.10 1.13
CA GLU A 95 -9.94 -5.42 0.59
C GLU A 95 -9.08 -6.20 1.58
N TYR A 96 -8.05 -6.85 1.08
CA TYR A 96 -6.95 -7.29 1.92
C TYR A 96 -6.17 -6.08 2.42
N ALA A 97 -5.55 -6.21 3.61
CA ALA A 97 -4.65 -5.18 4.12
C ALA A 97 -3.58 -4.87 3.07
N PHE A 98 -3.51 -3.62 2.64
CA PHE A 98 -2.55 -3.17 1.65
C PHE A 98 -1.14 -3.12 2.23
N ARG A 99 -0.18 -3.53 1.44
CA ARG A 99 1.24 -3.34 1.69
C ARG A 99 1.90 -2.96 0.38
N SER A 100 2.47 -1.77 0.33
CA SER A 100 3.16 -1.27 -0.87
C SER A 100 4.35 -2.15 -1.23
N SER A 101 4.78 -2.08 -2.48
CA SER A 101 6.04 -2.70 -2.89
C SER A 101 7.19 -2.16 -2.03
N VAL A 102 8.09 -3.04 -1.65
CA VAL A 102 9.24 -2.65 -0.81
C VAL A 102 10.17 -1.67 -1.53
N GLU A 103 10.24 -1.75 -2.85
CA GLU A 103 10.99 -0.85 -3.72
C GLU A 103 10.43 0.57 -3.66
N TYR A 104 9.12 0.70 -3.76
CA TYR A 104 8.43 1.99 -3.68
C TYR A 104 8.59 2.62 -2.29
N ALA A 105 8.28 1.88 -1.23
CA ALA A 105 8.44 2.37 0.14
C ALA A 105 9.90 2.75 0.46
N TYR A 106 10.88 1.98 -0.03
CA TYR A 106 12.30 2.26 0.13
C TYR A 106 12.73 3.59 -0.51
N LEU A 107 12.18 3.90 -1.69
CA LEU A 107 12.55 5.08 -2.47
C LEU A 107 11.74 6.34 -2.12
N THR A 108 10.56 6.21 -1.53
CA THR A 108 9.64 7.33 -1.29
C THR A 108 9.35 7.59 0.18
N GLY A 109 9.30 6.53 1.00
CA GLY A 109 8.75 6.56 2.35
C GLY A 109 7.22 6.54 2.39
N ASP A 110 6.55 6.64 1.24
CA ASP A 110 5.11 6.51 1.11
C ASP A 110 4.68 5.04 1.08
N GLN A 111 3.47 4.76 1.53
CA GLN A 111 2.88 3.43 1.56
C GLN A 111 1.42 3.42 1.09
N THR A 112 0.98 4.47 0.40
CA THR A 112 -0.38 4.54 -0.15
C THR A 112 -0.52 3.60 -1.36
N GLU A 113 -1.73 3.09 -1.54
CA GLU A 113 -2.11 2.30 -2.71
C GLU A 113 -2.06 3.15 -3.98
N ASP A 114 -1.87 2.49 -5.12
CA ASP A 114 -1.87 3.07 -6.46
C ASP A 114 -0.79 4.16 -6.70
N GLY A 115 0.07 4.41 -5.71
CA GLY A 115 1.17 5.34 -5.84
C GLY A 115 2.21 4.85 -6.86
N VAL A 116 2.80 5.77 -7.63
CA VAL A 116 3.84 5.44 -8.61
C VAL A 116 4.96 6.47 -8.57
N LEU A 117 6.18 6.01 -8.31
CA LEU A 117 7.36 6.84 -8.44
C LEU A 117 7.90 6.73 -9.88
N VAL A 118 8.08 7.88 -10.53
CA VAL A 118 8.72 7.97 -11.84
C VAL A 118 9.97 8.82 -11.74
N LEU A 119 11.09 8.29 -12.21
CA LEU A 119 12.34 9.04 -12.37
C LEU A 119 12.54 9.30 -13.86
N GLU A 120 12.41 10.57 -14.25
CA GLU A 120 12.62 11.05 -15.62
C GLU A 120 14.09 11.36 -15.86
N PRO A 121 14.71 10.83 -16.93
CA PRO A 121 16.09 11.14 -17.22
C PRO A 121 16.28 12.60 -17.67
N THR A 122 17.33 13.22 -17.16
CA THR A 122 17.79 14.56 -17.53
C THR A 122 19.28 14.53 -17.82
N GLU A 123 19.83 15.66 -18.30
CA GLU A 123 21.29 15.78 -18.51
C GLU A 123 22.08 15.66 -17.19
N ALA A 124 21.47 16.01 -16.06
CA ALA A 124 22.11 15.99 -14.73
C ALA A 124 21.80 14.74 -13.91
N GLY A 125 21.04 13.78 -14.44
CA GLY A 125 20.61 12.57 -13.74
C GLY A 125 19.13 12.32 -13.94
N HIS A 126 18.31 12.40 -12.88
CA HIS A 126 16.86 12.20 -12.96
C HIS A 126 16.11 13.26 -12.14
N GLU A 127 14.95 13.63 -12.64
CA GLU A 127 13.89 14.28 -11.87
C GLU A 127 12.90 13.24 -11.40
N ALA A 128 12.72 13.15 -10.08
CA ALA A 128 11.79 12.20 -9.46
C ALA A 128 10.45 12.87 -9.20
N THR A 129 9.36 12.24 -9.64
CA THR A 129 7.99 12.67 -9.40
C THR A 129 7.20 11.51 -8.84
N ILE A 130 6.42 11.75 -7.79
CA ILE A 130 5.48 10.77 -7.26
C ILE A 130 4.06 11.06 -7.82
N TYR A 131 3.41 10.03 -8.33
CA TYR A 131 2.02 10.08 -8.79
C TYR A 131 1.15 9.43 -7.73
N LEU A 132 0.16 10.17 -7.22
CA LEU A 132 -0.72 9.74 -6.14
C LEU A 132 -2.17 10.08 -6.48
N LEU A 133 -3.11 9.35 -5.92
CA LEU A 133 -4.51 9.74 -5.93
C LEU A 133 -4.71 10.86 -4.88
N PRO A 134 -4.98 12.10 -5.32
CA PRO A 134 -5.13 13.22 -4.39
C PRO A 134 -6.46 13.15 -3.65
N ARG A 135 -6.69 14.10 -2.76
CA ARG A 135 -7.98 14.33 -2.13
C ARG A 135 -9.09 14.44 -3.15
N SER A 136 -10.25 13.88 -2.81
CA SER A 136 -11.44 14.00 -3.63
C SER A 136 -12.19 15.29 -3.33
N ASP A 137 -12.67 15.94 -4.39
CA ASP A 137 -13.56 17.09 -4.29
C ASP A 137 -14.95 16.63 -3.79
N ARG A 138 -15.52 17.37 -2.84
CA ARG A 138 -16.87 17.09 -2.32
C ARG A 138 -17.99 17.44 -3.30
N GLU A 139 -17.68 18.20 -4.36
CA GLU A 139 -18.61 18.53 -5.42
C GLU A 139 -18.80 17.40 -6.43
N ASN A 140 -17.90 16.43 -6.45
CA ASN A 140 -17.96 15.26 -7.33
C ASN A 140 -18.36 13.97 -6.60
N GLY A 141 -18.69 12.94 -7.39
CA GLY A 141 -19.21 11.69 -6.86
C GLY A 141 -18.18 10.79 -6.19
N GLU A 142 -16.87 10.99 -6.42
CA GLU A 142 -15.81 10.18 -5.83
C GLU A 142 -15.88 10.23 -4.30
N PHE A 143 -15.95 11.43 -3.73
CA PHE A 143 -16.02 11.60 -2.28
C PHE A 143 -17.15 10.83 -1.62
N TRP A 144 -18.36 10.83 -2.25
CA TRP A 144 -19.60 10.37 -1.64
C TRP A 144 -19.94 8.92 -1.96
N LEU A 145 -19.69 8.47 -3.17
CA LEU A 145 -20.30 7.29 -3.75
C LEU A 145 -19.29 6.21 -4.15
N ASP A 146 -18.01 6.53 -4.15
CA ASP A 146 -16.98 5.56 -4.39
C ASP A 146 -16.62 4.86 -3.09
N GLY A 147 -16.53 3.54 -3.10
CA GLY A 147 -16.13 2.74 -1.92
C GLY A 147 -14.72 3.06 -1.43
N GLN A 148 -13.88 3.65 -2.28
CA GLN A 148 -12.57 4.17 -1.94
C GLN A 148 -12.56 5.70 -1.78
N GLY A 149 -13.71 6.35 -1.82
CA GLY A 149 -13.86 7.78 -1.56
C GLY A 149 -13.57 8.16 -0.11
N GLU A 150 -13.18 9.41 0.13
CA GLU A 150 -12.76 9.87 1.46
C GLU A 150 -13.87 9.74 2.54
N LEU A 151 -15.15 9.77 2.16
CA LEU A 151 -16.23 9.51 3.10
C LEU A 151 -16.18 8.10 3.70
N TRP A 152 -15.69 7.13 2.94
CA TRP A 152 -15.68 5.70 3.30
C TRP A 152 -14.37 5.26 3.94
N VAL A 153 -13.23 5.67 3.37
CA VAL A 153 -11.91 5.17 3.78
C VAL A 153 -11.07 6.20 4.54
N GLY A 154 -11.56 7.44 4.64
CA GLY A 154 -10.86 8.50 5.33
C GLY A 154 -10.11 9.46 4.40
N ARG A 155 -9.57 10.51 5.00
CA ARG A 155 -8.91 11.61 4.31
C ARG A 155 -7.60 11.16 3.65
N ARG A 156 -7.42 11.49 2.38
CA ARG A 156 -6.16 11.41 1.66
C ARG A 156 -5.37 12.71 1.78
N HIS A 157 -4.09 12.68 1.45
CA HIS A 157 -3.30 13.90 1.32
C HIS A 157 -3.62 14.63 -0.01
N SER A 158 -3.58 15.95 0.00
CA SER A 158 -3.50 16.71 -1.23
C SER A 158 -2.11 16.54 -1.85
N LEU A 159 -1.95 16.92 -3.12
CA LEU A 159 -0.62 16.88 -3.76
C LEU A 159 0.37 17.77 -3.04
N ALA A 160 -0.06 18.96 -2.61
CA ALA A 160 0.79 19.90 -1.88
C ALA A 160 1.22 19.36 -0.50
N GLU A 161 0.32 18.67 0.21
CA GLU A 161 0.64 17.98 1.46
C GLU A 161 1.63 16.83 1.23
N ALA A 162 1.42 16.03 0.18
CA ALA A 162 2.34 14.95 -0.16
C ALA A 162 3.74 15.47 -0.51
N GLU A 163 3.84 16.58 -1.25
CA GLU A 163 5.12 17.24 -1.55
C GLU A 163 5.86 17.66 -0.29
N GLN A 164 5.16 18.26 0.68
CA GLN A 164 5.77 18.67 1.94
C GLN A 164 6.24 17.46 2.76
N LEU A 165 5.43 16.41 2.85
CA LEU A 165 5.74 15.22 3.62
C LEU A 165 6.89 14.41 3.03
N LEU A 166 6.90 14.21 1.71
CA LEU A 166 7.81 13.27 1.05
C LEU A 166 9.06 13.97 0.48
N GLY A 167 9.04 15.29 0.37
CA GLY A 167 10.13 16.04 -0.25
C GLY A 167 10.30 15.71 -1.74
N LEU A 168 9.20 15.42 -2.43
CA LEU A 168 9.12 15.06 -3.84
C LEU A 168 8.01 15.84 -4.52
N PRO A 169 8.19 16.32 -5.77
CA PRO A 169 7.10 16.78 -6.59
C PRO A 169 6.02 15.72 -6.71
N ALA A 170 4.76 16.09 -6.49
CA ALA A 170 3.62 15.18 -6.57
C ALA A 170 2.68 15.57 -7.72
N LYS A 171 2.15 14.57 -8.42
CA LYS A 171 1.15 14.71 -9.48
C LYS A 171 -0.01 13.75 -9.27
N ASP A 172 -1.13 14.08 -9.89
CA ASP A 172 -2.29 13.22 -9.91
C ASP A 172 -1.99 11.93 -10.69
N VAL A 173 -2.27 10.78 -10.10
CA VAL A 173 -2.04 9.48 -10.75
C VAL A 173 -2.84 9.32 -12.05
N ARG A 174 -3.95 10.03 -12.19
CA ARG A 174 -4.75 10.06 -13.42
C ARG A 174 -4.01 10.66 -14.63
N GLU A 175 -2.95 11.44 -14.40
CA GLU A 175 -2.07 11.97 -15.44
C GLU A 175 -0.99 10.96 -15.88
N LEU A 176 -0.76 9.91 -15.11
CA LEU A 176 0.35 8.96 -15.32
C LEU A 176 0.28 8.29 -16.69
N ALA A 177 -0.89 7.86 -17.13
CA ALA A 177 -1.04 7.17 -18.41
C ALA A 177 -0.56 8.03 -19.60
N GLY A 178 -0.88 9.32 -19.59
CA GLY A 178 -0.37 10.30 -20.57
C GLY A 178 1.16 10.43 -20.50
N ALA A 179 1.70 10.59 -19.29
CA ALA A 179 3.13 10.72 -19.08
C ALA A 179 3.91 9.47 -19.55
N LEU A 180 3.38 8.27 -19.30
CA LEU A 180 3.99 7.02 -19.77
C LEU A 180 3.90 6.85 -21.30
N ALA A 181 2.81 7.30 -21.93
CA ALA A 181 2.64 7.26 -23.37
C ALA A 181 3.66 8.16 -24.09
N GLU A 182 3.95 9.33 -23.54
CA GLU A 182 4.93 10.30 -24.07
C GLU A 182 6.38 9.88 -23.85
N ALA A 183 6.63 8.77 -23.13
CA ALA A 183 7.97 8.30 -22.85
C ALA A 183 8.78 8.04 -24.13
N THR A 184 9.85 8.79 -24.30
CA THR A 184 10.85 8.57 -25.35
C THR A 184 12.11 7.96 -24.73
N GLY A 185 12.71 6.98 -25.40
CA GLY A 185 13.91 6.30 -24.91
C GLY A 185 13.64 5.06 -24.05
N PRO A 186 14.68 4.50 -23.45
CA PRO A 186 14.58 3.26 -22.69
C PRO A 186 13.84 3.45 -21.35
N VAL A 187 12.99 2.48 -21.02
CA VAL A 187 12.22 2.45 -19.79
C VAL A 187 12.53 1.17 -19.03
N ARG A 188 12.52 1.25 -17.69
CA ARG A 188 12.51 0.11 -16.77
C ARG A 188 11.33 0.21 -15.83
N VAL A 189 10.74 -0.92 -15.47
CA VAL A 189 9.64 -0.98 -14.50
C VAL A 189 9.88 -2.07 -13.46
N VAL A 190 9.51 -1.80 -12.22
CA VAL A 190 9.45 -2.85 -11.19
C VAL A 190 8.17 -3.63 -11.39
N ARG A 191 8.29 -4.89 -11.82
CA ARG A 191 7.17 -5.75 -12.20
C ARG A 191 6.52 -6.46 -11.02
N GLY A 192 5.28 -6.88 -11.24
CA GLY A 192 4.52 -7.73 -10.33
C GLY A 192 3.59 -6.98 -9.39
N TYR A 193 3.51 -5.67 -9.51
CA TYR A 193 2.72 -4.82 -8.61
C TYR A 193 1.53 -4.13 -9.27
N ASP A 194 1.67 -3.76 -10.56
CA ASP A 194 0.61 -3.06 -11.31
C ASP A 194 0.57 -3.55 -12.77
N ALA A 195 -0.45 -4.35 -13.08
CA ALA A 195 -0.63 -4.93 -14.39
C ALA A 195 -0.99 -3.89 -15.47
N GLY A 196 -1.66 -2.78 -15.07
CA GLY A 196 -2.02 -1.70 -15.98
C GLY A 196 -0.78 -0.94 -16.46
N ILE A 197 0.13 -0.61 -15.55
CA ILE A 197 1.42 0.03 -15.88
C ILE A 197 2.27 -0.92 -16.76
N GLU A 198 2.34 -2.19 -16.40
CA GLU A 198 3.10 -3.17 -17.18
C GLU A 198 2.55 -3.30 -18.62
N ALA A 199 1.23 -3.32 -18.77
CA ALA A 199 0.58 -3.34 -20.08
C ALA A 199 0.84 -2.05 -20.88
N ALA A 200 0.76 -0.88 -20.24
CA ALA A 200 1.03 0.41 -20.88
C ALA A 200 2.48 0.57 -21.35
N LEU A 201 3.41 -0.12 -20.71
CA LEU A 201 4.84 -0.08 -21.03
C LEU A 201 5.33 -1.29 -21.85
N ALA A 202 4.47 -2.23 -22.24
CA ALA A 202 4.87 -3.52 -22.82
C ALA A 202 5.82 -3.38 -24.02
N ASP A 203 5.62 -2.38 -24.86
CA ASP A 203 6.44 -2.13 -26.07
C ASP A 203 7.74 -1.35 -25.78
N LYS A 204 7.94 -0.87 -24.54
CA LYS A 204 9.04 0.02 -24.14
C LYS A 204 10.05 -0.64 -23.19
N VAL A 205 9.68 -1.76 -22.58
CA VAL A 205 10.46 -2.46 -21.55
C VAL A 205 10.93 -3.83 -22.02
N THR A 206 12.01 -4.33 -21.41
CA THR A 206 12.45 -5.73 -21.62
C THR A 206 12.65 -6.41 -20.25
N ALA A 207 12.38 -7.70 -20.19
CA ALA A 207 12.48 -8.49 -18.97
C ALA A 207 13.89 -8.42 -18.35
N GLU A 208 14.93 -8.42 -19.17
CA GLU A 208 16.33 -8.36 -18.71
C GLU A 208 16.64 -7.03 -18.04
N ARG A 209 16.17 -5.91 -18.61
CA ARG A 209 16.38 -4.57 -18.03
C ARG A 209 15.61 -4.39 -16.72
N ASP A 210 14.39 -4.89 -16.68
CA ASP A 210 13.57 -4.82 -15.49
C ASP A 210 14.14 -5.69 -14.35
N GLU A 211 14.70 -6.85 -14.68
CA GLU A 211 15.37 -7.71 -13.71
C GLU A 211 16.66 -7.03 -13.16
N GLU A 212 17.45 -6.34 -13.99
CA GLU A 212 18.60 -5.55 -13.52
C GLU A 212 18.19 -4.46 -12.52
N LEU A 213 17.04 -3.78 -12.76
CA LEU A 213 16.49 -2.79 -11.82
C LEU A 213 16.11 -3.44 -10.50
N LYS A 214 15.40 -4.57 -10.56
CA LYS A 214 14.98 -5.33 -9.37
C LYS A 214 16.19 -5.82 -8.58
N VAL A 215 17.20 -6.39 -9.24
CA VAL A 215 18.44 -6.85 -8.58
C VAL A 215 19.13 -5.68 -7.91
N PHE A 216 19.30 -4.54 -8.59
CA PHE A 216 19.94 -3.37 -7.98
C PHE A 216 19.20 -2.90 -6.72
N LEU A 217 17.87 -2.79 -6.78
CA LEU A 217 17.07 -2.36 -5.63
C LEU A 217 17.10 -3.38 -4.49
N SER A 218 17.21 -4.66 -4.79
CA SER A 218 17.38 -5.72 -3.78
C SER A 218 18.74 -5.63 -3.09
N GLU A 219 19.82 -5.47 -3.86
CA GLU A 219 21.18 -5.31 -3.34
C GLU A 219 21.33 -4.01 -2.52
N ALA A 220 20.74 -2.90 -2.98
CA ALA A 220 20.79 -1.62 -2.26
C ALA A 220 20.18 -1.72 -0.86
N ARG A 221 19.15 -2.55 -0.67
CA ARG A 221 18.49 -2.77 0.63
C ARG A 221 19.25 -3.71 1.57
N LEU A 222 20.30 -4.39 1.12
CA LEU A 222 21.10 -5.28 2.00
C LEU A 222 21.83 -4.51 3.09
N VAL A 223 22.38 -3.34 2.76
CA VAL A 223 23.06 -2.48 3.73
C VAL A 223 22.08 -1.42 4.22
N LYS A 224 21.74 -1.47 5.51
CA LYS A 224 20.78 -0.59 6.15
C LYS A 224 21.41 0.76 6.50
N ASP A 225 20.71 1.84 6.20
CA ASP A 225 21.07 3.16 6.68
C ASP A 225 20.67 3.38 8.16
N ALA A 226 21.01 4.54 8.70
CA ALA A 226 20.76 4.84 10.11
C ALA A 226 19.27 4.88 10.48
N PHE A 227 18.41 5.32 9.56
CA PHE A 227 16.96 5.29 9.77
C PHE A 227 16.45 3.86 9.84
N GLU A 228 16.81 3.02 8.84
CA GLU A 228 16.41 1.61 8.81
C GLU A 228 16.87 0.83 10.04
N VAL A 229 18.10 1.09 10.53
CA VAL A 229 18.60 0.46 11.76
C VAL A 229 17.75 0.84 12.97
N ARG A 230 17.32 2.12 13.09
CA ARG A 230 16.46 2.55 14.20
C ARG A 230 15.08 1.89 14.11
N GLU A 231 14.50 1.81 12.94
CA GLU A 231 13.17 1.18 12.76
C GLU A 231 13.23 -0.32 13.02
N LEU A 232 14.27 -1.01 12.55
CA LEU A 232 14.50 -2.43 12.87
C LEU A 232 14.67 -2.63 14.39
N GLN A 233 15.36 -1.73 15.08
CA GLN A 233 15.50 -1.82 16.54
C GLN A 233 14.15 -1.68 17.25
N LYS A 234 13.30 -0.75 16.81
CA LYS A 234 11.93 -0.61 17.34
C LYS A 234 11.12 -1.89 17.15
N ALA A 235 11.19 -2.49 15.96
CA ALA A 235 10.50 -3.75 15.67
C ALA A 235 11.02 -4.91 16.55
N VAL A 236 12.34 -5.00 16.76
CA VAL A 236 12.95 -5.99 17.67
C VAL A 236 12.48 -5.79 19.10
N ASP A 237 12.49 -4.55 19.61
CA ASP A 237 12.08 -4.24 20.99
C ASP A 237 10.59 -4.59 21.22
N SER A 238 9.74 -4.30 20.23
CA SER A 238 8.31 -4.66 20.28
C SER A 238 8.11 -6.17 20.21
N THR A 239 8.87 -6.86 19.39
CA THR A 239 8.87 -8.32 19.29
C THR A 239 9.24 -8.98 20.64
N VAL A 240 10.30 -8.48 21.30
CA VAL A 240 10.71 -8.96 22.63
C VAL A 240 9.56 -8.83 23.63
N ARG A 241 8.91 -7.66 23.70
CA ARG A 241 7.74 -7.46 24.57
C ARG A 241 6.58 -8.37 24.22
N GLY A 242 6.37 -8.64 22.94
CA GLY A 242 5.36 -9.61 22.47
C GLY A 242 5.62 -11.04 22.96
N PHE A 243 6.86 -11.48 22.92
CA PHE A 243 7.27 -12.77 23.50
C PHE A 243 7.08 -12.80 25.02
N GLU A 244 7.44 -11.74 25.73
CA GLU A 244 7.20 -11.64 27.17
C GLU A 244 5.71 -11.70 27.52
N ASP A 245 4.85 -11.05 26.75
CA ASP A 245 3.39 -11.11 26.93
C ASP A 245 2.87 -12.54 26.74
N VAL A 246 3.35 -13.26 25.72
CA VAL A 246 3.01 -14.67 25.50
C VAL A 246 3.44 -15.53 26.70
N VAL A 247 4.66 -15.37 27.22
CA VAL A 247 5.14 -16.13 28.38
C VAL A 247 4.25 -15.91 29.61
N ARG A 248 3.76 -14.67 29.82
CA ARG A 248 2.88 -14.35 30.96
C ARG A 248 1.49 -14.97 30.90
N VAL A 249 1.07 -15.46 29.73
CA VAL A 249 -0.28 -16.02 29.52
C VAL A 249 -0.31 -17.48 29.14
N LEU A 250 0.80 -18.21 29.28
CA LEU A 250 0.88 -19.62 28.90
C LEU A 250 -0.13 -20.50 29.66
N ASP A 251 -0.43 -20.20 30.92
CA ASP A 251 -1.45 -20.86 31.69
C ASP A 251 -2.86 -20.72 31.09
N LYS A 252 -3.16 -19.55 30.53
CA LYS A 252 -4.43 -19.31 29.82
C LYS A 252 -4.46 -19.99 28.46
N ALA A 253 -3.31 -20.08 27.78
CA ALA A 253 -3.20 -20.81 26.52
C ALA A 253 -3.46 -22.31 26.71
N GLU A 254 -3.02 -22.93 27.83
CA GLU A 254 -3.32 -24.32 28.19
C GLU A 254 -4.83 -24.54 28.31
N ALA A 255 -5.56 -23.57 28.84
CA ALA A 255 -7.02 -23.65 28.97
C ALA A 255 -7.77 -23.40 27.64
N THR A 256 -7.10 -22.90 26.60
CA THR A 256 -7.70 -22.51 25.34
C THR A 256 -7.05 -23.15 24.11
N SER A 257 -6.06 -22.50 23.47
CA SER A 257 -5.39 -23.02 22.28
C SER A 257 -4.16 -22.19 21.86
N GLU A 258 -3.46 -22.65 20.84
CA GLU A 258 -2.41 -21.90 20.12
C GLU A 258 -2.88 -20.52 19.64
N ARG A 259 -4.18 -20.38 19.29
CA ARG A 259 -4.77 -19.06 18.90
C ARG A 259 -4.72 -18.01 19.99
N TYR A 260 -4.72 -18.42 21.25
CA TYR A 260 -4.59 -17.47 22.35
C TYR A 260 -3.18 -16.85 22.38
N ILE A 261 -2.16 -17.66 22.06
CA ILE A 261 -0.77 -17.21 21.93
C ILE A 261 -0.65 -16.24 20.74
N GLU A 262 -1.17 -16.64 19.57
CA GLU A 262 -1.20 -15.81 18.36
C GLU A 262 -1.88 -14.46 18.62
N GLY A 263 -3.08 -14.47 19.18
CA GLY A 263 -3.84 -13.25 19.49
C GLY A 263 -3.15 -12.36 20.52
N THR A 264 -2.44 -12.93 21.49
CA THR A 264 -1.67 -12.15 22.47
C THR A 264 -0.50 -11.44 21.81
N PHE A 265 0.25 -12.12 20.96
CA PHE A 265 1.34 -11.49 20.20
C PHE A 265 0.82 -10.46 19.21
N PHE A 266 -0.27 -10.77 18.49
CA PHE A 266 -0.91 -9.87 17.54
C PHE A 266 -1.37 -8.55 18.20
N LEU A 267 -1.92 -8.63 19.41
CA LEU A 267 -2.29 -7.41 20.15
C LEU A 267 -1.09 -6.49 20.35
N ARG A 268 0.07 -7.04 20.76
CA ARG A 268 1.30 -6.26 20.91
C ARG A 268 1.75 -5.65 19.59
N ALA A 269 1.76 -6.42 18.52
CA ALA A 269 2.17 -5.98 17.19
C ALA A 269 1.29 -4.80 16.69
N ARG A 270 -0.03 -4.87 16.93
CA ARG A 270 -0.96 -3.80 16.52
C ARG A 270 -0.90 -2.54 17.39
N VAL A 271 -0.50 -2.67 18.63
CA VAL A 271 -0.40 -1.50 19.56
C VAL A 271 0.91 -0.74 19.37
N GLU A 272 2.00 -1.44 19.09
CA GLU A 272 3.34 -0.84 19.03
C GLU A 272 3.93 -0.74 17.62
N GLY A 273 3.42 -1.54 16.67
CA GLY A 273 3.80 -1.52 15.26
C GLY A 273 2.59 -1.30 14.36
N ASN A 274 2.81 -1.39 13.06
CA ASN A 274 1.71 -1.32 12.09
C ASN A 274 0.91 -2.62 12.04
N ASP A 275 1.61 -3.76 12.09
CA ASP A 275 1.04 -5.09 12.03
C ASP A 275 2.10 -6.13 12.43
N ILE A 276 1.76 -7.43 12.33
CA ILE A 276 2.75 -8.50 12.35
C ILE A 276 3.60 -8.46 11.08
N GLY A 277 4.89 -8.76 11.21
CA GLY A 277 5.81 -8.80 10.08
C GLY A 277 5.52 -9.93 9.08
N TYR A 278 4.95 -11.04 9.58
CA TYR A 278 4.55 -12.23 8.83
C TYR A 278 3.54 -13.05 9.64
N GLY A 279 2.88 -14.04 9.00
CA GLY A 279 1.94 -14.93 9.68
C GLY A 279 2.61 -15.66 10.83
N SER A 280 2.19 -15.38 12.07
CA SER A 280 2.79 -15.98 13.26
C SER A 280 2.60 -17.49 13.29
N ILE A 281 3.62 -18.23 13.73
CA ILE A 281 3.59 -19.66 13.97
C ILE A 281 3.59 -19.88 15.48
N CYS A 282 2.53 -20.49 16.00
CA CYS A 282 2.35 -20.77 17.42
C CYS A 282 2.05 -22.28 17.57
N ALA A 283 3.08 -23.11 17.42
CA ALA A 283 2.93 -24.55 17.29
C ALA A 283 3.29 -25.29 18.57
N ALA A 284 2.33 -25.97 19.20
CA ALA A 284 2.53 -26.75 20.42
C ALA A 284 2.60 -28.27 20.16
N GLY A 285 3.41 -28.97 20.92
CA GLY A 285 3.56 -30.41 20.87
C GLY A 285 3.85 -30.95 19.47
N PRO A 286 3.02 -31.86 18.91
CA PRO A 286 3.26 -32.43 17.58
C PRO A 286 3.29 -31.39 16.44
N HIS A 287 2.60 -30.25 16.58
CA HIS A 287 2.59 -29.20 15.57
C HIS A 287 3.94 -28.49 15.44
N ALA A 288 4.76 -28.46 16.49
CA ALA A 288 6.08 -27.85 16.51
C ALA A 288 7.06 -28.48 15.49
N THR A 289 6.73 -29.61 14.89
CA THR A 289 7.49 -30.23 13.81
C THR A 289 7.07 -29.77 12.40
N THR A 290 6.01 -28.96 12.30
CA THR A 290 5.54 -28.41 11.03
C THR A 290 6.04 -26.98 10.87
N LEU A 291 6.95 -26.74 9.91
CA LEU A 291 7.70 -25.50 9.80
C LEU A 291 6.81 -24.24 9.61
N HIS A 292 5.73 -24.34 8.83
CA HIS A 292 4.79 -23.24 8.60
C HIS A 292 3.40 -23.59 9.16
N TRP A 293 3.33 -23.86 10.46
CA TRP A 293 2.06 -24.12 11.16
C TRP A 293 1.32 -22.83 11.47
N VAL A 294 0.80 -22.17 10.45
CA VAL A 294 0.05 -20.88 10.57
C VAL A 294 -1.43 -21.06 10.91
N ARG A 295 -1.92 -22.30 11.06
CA ARG A 295 -3.32 -22.55 11.46
C ARG A 295 -3.57 -22.24 12.92
N ASN A 296 -2.56 -22.44 13.75
CA ASN A 296 -2.56 -22.14 15.19
C ASN A 296 -3.84 -22.62 15.91
N ASN A 297 -4.34 -23.82 15.57
CA ASN A 297 -5.63 -24.32 16.05
C ASN A 297 -5.51 -25.53 16.98
N GLY A 298 -4.32 -25.85 17.44
CA GLY A 298 -4.06 -26.94 18.37
C GLY A 298 -4.24 -26.57 19.84
N GLN A 299 -4.29 -27.58 20.69
CA GLN A 299 -4.24 -27.41 22.12
C GLN A 299 -2.81 -27.19 22.60
N VAL A 300 -2.65 -26.36 23.60
CA VAL A 300 -1.39 -26.20 24.35
C VAL A 300 -1.50 -27.04 25.63
N ARG A 301 -0.51 -27.85 25.93
CA ARG A 301 -0.51 -28.70 27.12
C ARG A 301 0.75 -28.50 27.93
N SER A 302 0.64 -28.58 29.21
CA SER A 302 1.80 -28.58 30.10
C SER A 302 2.75 -29.75 29.75
N GLY A 303 4.02 -29.44 29.59
CA GLY A 303 5.06 -30.37 29.15
C GLY A 303 5.30 -30.44 27.65
N ASP A 304 4.45 -29.84 26.82
CA ASP A 304 4.71 -29.71 25.37
C ASP A 304 5.82 -28.68 25.10
N LEU A 305 6.55 -28.92 24.02
CA LEU A 305 7.36 -27.86 23.41
C LEU A 305 6.44 -26.88 22.65
N LEU A 306 6.70 -25.61 22.82
CA LEU A 306 6.06 -24.55 22.05
C LEU A 306 7.09 -23.92 21.12
N LEU A 307 6.87 -24.02 19.80
CA LEU A 307 7.58 -23.23 18.80
C LEU A 307 6.79 -21.94 18.56
N LEU A 308 7.43 -20.81 18.78
CA LEU A 308 6.88 -19.50 18.50
C LEU A 308 7.81 -18.79 17.51
N ASP A 309 7.30 -18.52 16.32
CA ASP A 309 7.97 -17.71 15.28
C ASP A 309 7.05 -16.56 14.93
N ALA A 310 7.41 -15.36 15.38
CA ALA A 310 6.59 -14.17 15.28
C ALA A 310 7.47 -12.91 15.31
N GLY A 311 7.03 -11.87 14.63
CA GLY A 311 7.72 -10.59 14.58
C GLY A 311 6.75 -9.42 14.36
N VAL A 312 7.14 -8.25 14.83
CA VAL A 312 6.41 -6.99 14.63
C VAL A 312 6.91 -6.31 13.37
#